data_8d49e11fc791d090b8b3bf7275a1799f
#
_entry.id   8d49e11fc791d090b8b3bf7275a1799f
#
_cell.length_a   1.000
_cell.length_b   1.000
_cell.length_c   1.000
_cell.angle_alpha   90.00
_cell.angle_beta   90.00
_cell.angle_gamma   90.00
#
_symmetry.space_group_name_H-M   'P 1'
#
loop_
_entity.id
_entity.type
_entity.pdbx_description
1 polymer ?
#
loop_
_entity_poly.entity_id
_entity_poly.type
_entity_poly.pdbx_seq_one_letter_code
_entity_poly.pdbx_strand_id
1 'polypeptide(L)'
;FPMVLLQMPMCNEKEVYETSISHVCQIDWPRDRMLVQVLDDSDDETCQMLIRAEVTKWNQRGVNIIYRHRLSRTGYKAGNLKSAMSCEYVKDYEFVAIFDADFQPNPDFLKLTVPHFKGNPELGLVQARWSFVNKDENLLTRLQNINLCFHFEVEQQVNGIYLNFFGFNGTAGVWRIEALEDSGGWMERTTVEDMDIAVRAHLQGWKFIYLNDVKVLCELPESYQAYRKQQHRWHSGPMQLFRLCLPAIIKSKIPLWKKANLVMLFFLLRKLILPFYSFTLFCVILPLTMFVPEAELPIWVICYVPMIMSVLNILPAPKSFPFVIPYLLFENTMSVTKFNAMVSGLFQLGSSYEWVVTKKAGRTSSESDIFAMAEKTDTATRPAPRLVRGVSEAGLEAWPRSRRPVRPSLPTGSSRRSWHWPSSSSSRRHAACSRRRGCTSTSCSSRASPSSSSASTLSASRSA
;
A
#
# COMPACT_ATOMS: atom_id res chain seq x y z
N PHE A 1 10.84 -7.54 -26.31
CA PHE A 1 10.73 -7.09 -24.93
C PHE A 1 10.21 -5.64 -24.91
N PRO A 2 9.11 -5.31 -24.17
CA PRO A 2 8.64 -3.94 -24.01
C PRO A 2 9.54 -3.15 -23.05
N MET A 3 9.39 -1.82 -23.09
CA MET A 3 10.06 -0.90 -22.17
C MET A 3 9.38 -0.92 -20.79
N VAL A 4 10.15 -1.19 -19.75
CA VAL A 4 9.65 -1.31 -18.36
C VAL A 4 10.38 -0.36 -17.44
N LEU A 5 9.62 0.39 -16.64
CA LEU A 5 10.12 1.27 -15.60
C LEU A 5 10.00 0.54 -14.25
N LEU A 6 11.04 0.55 -13.43
CA LEU A 6 11.03 0.00 -12.07
C LEU A 6 11.12 1.15 -11.06
N GLN A 7 10.12 1.34 -10.23
CA GLN A 7 10.06 2.42 -9.25
C GLN A 7 10.23 1.89 -7.83
N MET A 8 11.18 2.47 -7.11
CA MET A 8 11.52 2.10 -5.73
C MET A 8 11.39 3.31 -4.82
N PRO A 9 10.19 3.60 -4.28
CA PRO A 9 10.01 4.65 -3.30
C PRO A 9 10.66 4.26 -1.96
N MET A 10 11.51 5.15 -1.43
CA MET A 10 12.27 4.97 -0.19
C MET A 10 12.16 6.19 0.72
N CYS A 11 12.28 5.99 2.03
CA CYS A 11 12.30 7.08 3.01
C CYS A 11 12.92 6.65 4.34
N ASN A 12 14.15 7.09 4.63
CA ASN A 12 14.90 6.80 5.86
C ASN A 12 15.07 5.30 6.17
N GLU A 13 15.21 4.47 5.15
CA GLU A 13 15.25 3.02 5.25
C GLU A 13 16.69 2.49 5.13
N LYS A 14 17.56 2.84 6.10
CA LYS A 14 18.99 2.52 6.13
C LYS A 14 19.30 1.02 6.12
N GLU A 15 18.40 0.20 6.67
CA GLU A 15 18.69 -1.22 6.89
C GLU A 15 18.37 -2.08 5.67
N VAL A 16 17.52 -1.60 4.76
CA VAL A 16 16.96 -2.41 3.67
C VAL A 16 17.38 -1.97 2.26
N TYR A 17 17.87 -0.72 2.09
CA TYR A 17 18.13 -0.12 0.77
C TYR A 17 19.10 -0.93 -0.09
N GLU A 18 20.21 -1.41 0.48
CA GLU A 18 21.23 -2.14 -0.27
C GLU A 18 20.67 -3.45 -0.83
N THR A 19 20.00 -4.23 0.02
CA THR A 19 19.41 -5.52 -0.35
C THR A 19 18.35 -5.34 -1.43
N SER A 20 17.42 -4.40 -1.27
CA SER A 20 16.32 -4.22 -2.24
C SER A 20 16.80 -3.66 -3.58
N ILE A 21 17.69 -2.66 -3.59
CA ILE A 21 18.29 -2.13 -4.82
C ILE A 21 19.05 -3.25 -5.55
N SER A 22 19.80 -4.07 -4.83
CA SER A 22 20.52 -5.20 -5.40
C SER A 22 19.58 -6.18 -6.11
N HIS A 23 18.50 -6.61 -5.48
CA HIS A 23 17.53 -7.55 -6.07
C HIS A 23 16.82 -6.97 -7.29
N VAL A 24 16.42 -5.70 -7.25
CA VAL A 24 15.78 -5.04 -8.39
C VAL A 24 16.75 -4.86 -9.55
N CYS A 25 18.02 -4.53 -9.29
CA CYS A 25 19.06 -4.42 -10.32
C CYS A 25 19.47 -5.77 -10.95
N GLN A 26 19.16 -6.88 -10.29
CA GLN A 26 19.43 -8.24 -10.77
C GLN A 26 18.26 -8.84 -11.57
N ILE A 27 17.17 -8.12 -11.77
CA ILE A 27 16.05 -8.58 -12.60
C ILE A 27 16.57 -8.83 -14.03
N ASP A 28 16.28 -10.02 -14.55
CA ASP A 28 16.70 -10.46 -15.87
C ASP A 28 15.76 -9.92 -16.97
N TRP A 29 16.09 -8.73 -17.45
CA TRP A 29 15.44 -8.03 -18.54
C TRP A 29 16.48 -7.28 -19.37
N PRO A 30 16.29 -7.10 -20.69
CA PRO A 30 17.25 -6.36 -21.50
C PRO A 30 17.54 -4.97 -20.91
N ARG A 31 18.80 -4.65 -20.68
CA ARG A 31 19.22 -3.43 -19.98
C ARG A 31 18.84 -2.14 -20.70
N ASP A 32 18.76 -2.18 -22.03
CA ASP A 32 18.28 -1.09 -22.88
C ASP A 32 16.74 -0.94 -22.85
N ARG A 33 16.02 -1.90 -22.24
CA ARG A 33 14.57 -1.95 -22.12
C ARG A 33 14.06 -1.80 -20.69
N MET A 34 14.93 -1.48 -19.76
CA MET A 34 14.61 -1.34 -18.35
C MET A 34 15.31 -0.11 -17.76
N LEU A 35 14.59 0.67 -16.97
CA LEU A 35 15.14 1.74 -16.15
C LEU A 35 14.70 1.58 -14.71
N VAL A 36 15.65 1.61 -13.79
CA VAL A 36 15.38 1.61 -12.35
C VAL A 36 15.38 3.06 -11.84
N GLN A 37 14.30 3.49 -11.22
CA GLN A 37 14.17 4.78 -10.54
C GLN A 37 14.16 4.56 -9.03
N VAL A 38 15.22 4.95 -8.34
CA VAL A 38 15.25 5.02 -6.88
C VAL A 38 14.72 6.39 -6.48
N LEU A 39 13.56 6.39 -5.82
CA LEU A 39 12.76 7.58 -5.50
C LEU A 39 12.87 7.87 -4.00
N ASP A 40 13.82 8.71 -3.62
CA ASP A 40 14.18 8.96 -2.24
C ASP A 40 13.48 10.19 -1.67
N ASP A 41 12.75 9.98 -0.57
CA ASP A 41 12.08 11.00 0.24
C ASP A 41 12.73 11.14 1.63
N SER A 42 13.96 10.64 1.81
CA SER A 42 14.67 10.70 3.09
C SER A 42 15.02 12.14 3.47
N ASP A 43 14.82 12.46 4.74
CA ASP A 43 15.28 13.70 5.37
C ASP A 43 16.65 13.53 6.06
N ASP A 44 17.09 12.29 6.30
CA ASP A 44 18.39 11.95 6.83
C ASP A 44 19.45 11.96 5.71
N GLU A 45 20.37 12.94 5.75
CA GLU A 45 21.44 13.10 4.77
C GLU A 45 22.35 11.87 4.68
N THR A 46 22.58 11.16 5.80
CA THR A 46 23.37 9.92 5.80
C THR A 46 22.68 8.85 4.96
N CYS A 47 21.36 8.71 5.11
CA CYS A 47 20.57 7.77 4.31
C CYS A 47 20.61 8.12 2.83
N GLN A 48 20.47 9.39 2.49
CA GLN A 48 20.56 9.88 1.10
C GLN A 48 21.92 9.56 0.48
N MET A 49 23.02 9.80 1.22
CA MET A 49 24.38 9.49 0.73
C MET A 49 24.56 7.99 0.49
N LEU A 50 24.08 7.13 1.39
CA LEU A 50 24.18 5.68 1.26
C LEU A 50 23.40 5.17 0.04
N ILE A 51 22.15 5.60 -0.13
CA ILE A 51 21.32 5.23 -1.28
C ILE A 51 21.96 5.70 -2.59
N ARG A 52 22.45 6.95 -2.64
CA ARG A 52 23.12 7.50 -3.82
C ARG A 52 24.40 6.73 -4.17
N ALA A 53 25.19 6.34 -3.16
CA ALA A 53 26.39 5.53 -3.36
C ALA A 53 26.06 4.16 -3.96
N GLU A 54 25.02 3.49 -3.47
CA GLU A 54 24.57 2.21 -4.00
C GLU A 54 24.06 2.32 -5.44
N VAL A 55 23.28 3.36 -5.76
CA VAL A 55 22.84 3.65 -7.14
C VAL A 55 24.06 3.86 -8.06
N THR A 56 25.07 4.62 -7.62
CA THR A 56 26.28 4.87 -8.39
C THR A 56 27.05 3.56 -8.65
N LYS A 57 27.15 2.70 -7.66
CA LYS A 57 27.79 1.36 -7.75
C LYS A 57 27.10 0.49 -8.83
N TRP A 58 25.76 0.45 -8.87
CA TRP A 58 25.03 -0.32 -9.88
C TRP A 58 25.09 0.32 -11.26
N ASN A 59 25.07 1.64 -11.35
CA ASN A 59 25.27 2.35 -12.62
C ASN A 59 26.63 2.03 -13.24
N GLN A 60 27.72 2.01 -12.42
CA GLN A 60 29.07 1.60 -12.86
C GLN A 60 29.14 0.15 -13.35
N ARG A 61 28.24 -0.72 -12.87
CA ARG A 61 28.09 -2.11 -13.35
C ARG A 61 27.26 -2.23 -14.63
N GLY A 62 26.87 -1.09 -15.21
CA GLY A 62 26.12 -1.01 -16.47
C GLY A 62 24.63 -1.26 -16.33
N VAL A 63 24.06 -1.13 -15.13
CA VAL A 63 22.61 -1.12 -14.94
C VAL A 63 22.09 0.29 -15.23
N ASN A 64 21.00 0.39 -16.00
CA ASN A 64 20.33 1.66 -16.25
C ASN A 64 19.51 2.04 -15.00
N ILE A 65 20.13 2.80 -14.11
CA ILE A 65 19.55 3.19 -12.80
C ILE A 65 19.78 4.66 -12.53
N ILE A 66 18.77 5.34 -11.99
CA ILE A 66 18.82 6.75 -11.63
C ILE A 66 18.35 6.97 -10.19
N TYR A 67 18.99 7.93 -9.52
CA TYR A 67 18.60 8.42 -8.20
C TYR A 67 17.80 9.72 -8.33
N ARG A 68 16.65 9.79 -7.66
CA ARG A 68 15.82 11.00 -7.59
C ARG A 68 15.48 11.29 -6.13
N HIS A 69 15.86 12.46 -5.67
CA HIS A 69 15.53 12.97 -4.35
C HIS A 69 14.57 14.16 -4.45
N ARG A 70 13.60 14.23 -3.55
CA ARG A 70 12.68 15.36 -3.43
C ARG A 70 12.94 16.13 -2.13
N LEU A 71 13.01 17.45 -2.21
CA LEU A 71 13.16 18.33 -1.03
C LEU A 71 11.91 18.39 -0.15
N SER A 72 10.75 18.09 -0.69
CA SER A 72 9.46 18.11 0.02
C SER A 72 8.73 16.76 -0.13
N ARG A 73 8.33 16.18 0.99
CA ARG A 73 7.56 14.94 1.07
C ARG A 73 6.05 15.13 0.82
N THR A 74 5.63 16.22 0.18
CA THR A 74 4.22 16.46 -0.11
C THR A 74 3.59 15.25 -0.79
N GLY A 75 2.46 14.78 -0.27
CA GLY A 75 1.76 13.59 -0.78
C GLY A 75 2.46 12.26 -0.49
N TYR A 76 3.54 12.25 0.31
CA TYR A 76 4.26 11.04 0.69
C TYR A 76 4.58 10.14 -0.52
N LYS A 77 4.36 8.81 -0.40
CA LYS A 77 4.59 7.84 -1.47
C LYS A 77 3.81 8.17 -2.75
N ALA A 78 2.54 8.57 -2.64
CA ALA A 78 1.72 8.97 -3.80
C ALA A 78 2.34 10.15 -4.55
N GLY A 79 2.77 11.19 -3.82
CA GLY A 79 3.44 12.36 -4.40
C GLY A 79 4.78 12.03 -5.03
N ASN A 80 5.53 11.08 -4.44
CA ASN A 80 6.81 10.62 -4.98
C ASN A 80 6.62 9.87 -6.31
N LEU A 81 5.73 8.88 -6.35
CA LEU A 81 5.37 8.15 -7.56
C LEU A 81 4.82 9.09 -8.65
N LYS A 82 3.95 10.04 -8.29
CA LYS A 82 3.41 11.05 -9.21
C LYS A 82 4.50 11.91 -9.83
N SER A 83 5.43 12.41 -9.01
CA SER A 83 6.59 13.19 -9.49
C SER A 83 7.47 12.39 -10.43
N ALA A 84 7.68 11.11 -10.14
CA ALA A 84 8.46 10.23 -10.99
C ALA A 84 7.78 9.95 -12.34
N MET A 85 6.46 9.76 -12.34
CA MET A 85 5.67 9.54 -13.56
C MET A 85 5.55 10.80 -14.45
N SER A 86 5.77 12.00 -13.92
CA SER A 86 5.69 13.24 -14.68
C SER A 86 6.95 13.53 -15.52
N CYS A 87 7.99 12.70 -15.44
CA CYS A 87 9.21 12.88 -16.22
C CYS A 87 8.97 12.57 -17.70
N GLU A 88 9.60 13.35 -18.57
CA GLU A 88 9.37 13.26 -20.03
C GLU A 88 9.75 11.88 -20.60
N TYR A 89 10.85 11.29 -20.13
CA TYR A 89 11.31 9.98 -20.58
C TYR A 89 10.36 8.82 -20.23
N VAL A 90 9.42 9.02 -19.30
CA VAL A 90 8.43 7.98 -18.93
C VAL A 90 7.50 7.66 -20.11
N LYS A 91 7.33 8.58 -21.06
CA LYS A 91 6.52 8.38 -22.27
C LYS A 91 7.04 7.26 -23.18
N ASP A 92 8.31 6.92 -23.05
CA ASP A 92 8.95 5.86 -23.83
C ASP A 92 8.68 4.46 -23.27
N TYR A 93 8.10 4.38 -22.05
CA TYR A 93 7.84 3.13 -21.35
C TYR A 93 6.37 2.70 -21.48
N GLU A 94 6.15 1.39 -21.56
CA GLU A 94 4.81 0.79 -21.66
C GLU A 94 4.29 0.34 -20.29
N PHE A 95 5.20 -0.09 -19.42
CA PHE A 95 4.86 -0.66 -18.11
C PHE A 95 5.70 -0.04 -16.99
N VAL A 96 5.12 -0.01 -15.78
CA VAL A 96 5.82 0.36 -14.58
C VAL A 96 5.61 -0.69 -13.50
N ALA A 97 6.68 -1.22 -12.93
CA ALA A 97 6.65 -2.07 -11.74
C ALA A 97 7.08 -1.26 -10.51
N ILE A 98 6.45 -1.53 -9.37
CA ILE A 98 6.68 -0.79 -8.12
C ILE A 98 7.16 -1.77 -7.06
N PHE A 99 8.27 -1.43 -6.39
CA PHE A 99 8.83 -2.20 -5.27
C PHE A 99 9.10 -1.28 -4.09
N ASP A 100 8.51 -1.58 -2.94
CA ASP A 100 8.85 -0.91 -1.70
C ASP A 100 10.28 -1.26 -1.26
N ALA A 101 10.86 -0.46 -0.38
CA ALA A 101 12.25 -0.53 0.00
C ALA A 101 12.71 -1.82 0.72
N ASP A 102 11.79 -2.68 1.14
CA ASP A 102 12.07 -3.99 1.74
C ASP A 102 11.72 -5.17 0.83
N PHE A 103 11.39 -4.91 -0.45
CA PHE A 103 10.99 -5.96 -1.40
C PHE A 103 12.18 -6.50 -2.19
N GLN A 104 12.21 -7.82 -2.32
CA GLN A 104 13.25 -8.60 -2.96
C GLN A 104 12.63 -9.44 -4.08
N PRO A 105 12.48 -8.88 -5.31
CA PRO A 105 11.96 -9.64 -6.44
C PRO A 105 12.96 -10.72 -6.90
N ASN A 106 12.42 -11.81 -7.44
CA ASN A 106 13.20 -12.82 -8.12
C ASN A 106 13.70 -12.27 -9.48
N PRO A 107 14.89 -12.65 -9.98
CA PRO A 107 15.37 -12.26 -11.31
C PRO A 107 14.36 -12.46 -12.45
N ASP A 108 13.55 -13.50 -12.42
CA ASP A 108 12.55 -13.78 -13.46
C ASP A 108 11.23 -13.00 -13.30
N PHE A 109 11.12 -12.09 -12.35
CA PHE A 109 9.87 -11.38 -12.04
C PHE A 109 9.20 -10.77 -13.27
N LEU A 110 9.92 -10.02 -14.11
CA LEU A 110 9.35 -9.40 -15.30
C LEU A 110 8.98 -10.42 -16.37
N LYS A 111 9.76 -11.51 -16.51
CA LYS A 111 9.46 -12.60 -17.45
C LYS A 111 8.18 -13.35 -17.08
N LEU A 112 7.87 -13.42 -15.78
CA LEU A 112 6.67 -14.07 -15.26
C LEU A 112 5.43 -13.15 -15.24
N THR A 113 5.60 -11.84 -15.26
CA THR A 113 4.49 -10.88 -15.13
C THR A 113 4.13 -10.18 -16.44
N VAL A 114 5.09 -9.63 -17.16
CA VAL A 114 4.88 -8.80 -18.34
C VAL A 114 4.20 -9.56 -19.50
N PRO A 115 4.48 -10.85 -19.78
CA PRO A 115 3.83 -11.58 -20.88
C PRO A 115 2.30 -11.63 -20.78
N HIS A 116 1.71 -11.53 -19.61
CA HIS A 116 0.26 -11.50 -19.40
C HIS A 116 -0.44 -10.32 -20.10
N PHE A 117 0.27 -9.24 -20.33
CA PHE A 117 -0.27 -8.08 -21.04
C PHE A 117 -0.38 -8.28 -22.56
N LYS A 118 0.35 -9.27 -23.12
CA LYS A 118 0.33 -9.55 -24.55
C LYS A 118 -1.04 -10.08 -24.98
N GLY A 119 -1.68 -9.41 -25.93
CA GLY A 119 -3.02 -9.78 -26.41
C GLY A 119 -4.17 -9.39 -25.46
N ASN A 120 -3.88 -8.75 -24.32
CA ASN A 120 -4.86 -8.31 -23.34
C ASN A 120 -4.80 -6.77 -23.17
N PRO A 121 -5.35 -5.98 -24.11
CA PRO A 121 -5.27 -4.51 -24.04
C PRO A 121 -6.06 -3.92 -22.87
N GLU A 122 -7.06 -4.62 -22.35
CA GLU A 122 -7.86 -4.22 -21.18
C GLU A 122 -7.19 -4.53 -19.84
N LEU A 123 -6.03 -5.22 -19.85
CA LEU A 123 -5.31 -5.55 -18.62
C LEU A 123 -4.49 -4.34 -18.16
N GLY A 124 -4.83 -3.80 -16.99
CA GLY A 124 -4.16 -2.66 -16.39
C GLY A 124 -3.11 -3.04 -15.34
N LEU A 125 -3.32 -4.13 -14.59
CA LEU A 125 -2.45 -4.54 -13.49
C LEU A 125 -2.22 -6.06 -13.49
N VAL A 126 -0.96 -6.44 -13.30
CA VAL A 126 -0.55 -7.79 -12.91
C VAL A 126 0.11 -7.71 -11.54
N GLN A 127 -0.48 -8.33 -10.52
CA GLN A 127 -0.04 -8.31 -9.14
C GLN A 127 0.59 -9.64 -8.76
N ALA A 128 1.82 -9.59 -8.25
CA ALA A 128 2.49 -10.75 -7.65
C ALA A 128 2.18 -10.87 -6.14
N ARG A 129 2.42 -12.06 -5.58
CA ARG A 129 2.19 -12.38 -4.17
C ARG A 129 3.35 -11.94 -3.29
N TRP A 130 3.05 -11.39 -2.12
CA TRP A 130 4.04 -11.19 -1.07
C TRP A 130 4.35 -12.50 -0.35
N SER A 131 5.62 -12.70 -0.02
CA SER A 131 6.11 -13.80 0.79
C SER A 131 7.10 -13.26 1.83
N PHE A 132 7.08 -13.81 3.05
CA PHE A 132 7.79 -13.18 4.16
C PHE A 132 8.98 -14.02 4.59
N VAL A 133 10.17 -13.39 4.63
CA VAL A 133 11.43 -14.03 5.02
C VAL A 133 11.41 -14.39 6.51
N ASN A 134 10.78 -13.58 7.35
CA ASN A 134 10.75 -13.74 8.81
C ASN A 134 9.42 -14.33 9.36
N LYS A 135 8.63 -15.01 8.54
CA LYS A 135 7.29 -15.51 8.91
C LYS A 135 7.25 -16.49 10.07
N ASP A 136 8.35 -17.22 10.31
CA ASP A 136 8.45 -18.29 11.32
C ASP A 136 9.38 -17.93 12.49
N GLU A 137 9.93 -16.71 12.55
CA GLU A 137 10.94 -16.33 13.54
C GLU A 137 10.37 -16.11 14.95
N ASN A 138 9.20 -15.51 15.05
CA ASN A 138 8.55 -15.29 16.34
C ASN A 138 7.03 -15.49 16.25
N LEU A 139 6.38 -15.53 17.41
CA LEU A 139 4.93 -15.72 17.46
C LEU A 139 4.18 -14.61 16.72
N LEU A 140 4.59 -13.35 16.88
CA LEU A 140 3.91 -12.21 16.26
C LEU A 140 3.99 -12.26 14.72
N THR A 141 5.16 -12.58 14.15
CA THR A 141 5.30 -12.70 12.70
C THR A 141 4.52 -13.89 12.15
N ARG A 142 4.47 -14.99 12.89
CA ARG A 142 3.65 -16.17 12.53
C ARG A 142 2.16 -15.85 12.49
N LEU A 143 1.63 -15.15 13.50
CA LEU A 143 0.22 -14.74 13.53
C LEU A 143 -0.13 -13.76 12.41
N GLN A 144 0.77 -12.83 12.09
CA GLN A 144 0.63 -11.95 10.93
C GLN A 144 0.60 -12.74 9.62
N ASN A 145 1.51 -13.71 9.47
CA ASN A 145 1.59 -14.55 8.28
C ASN A 145 0.29 -15.35 8.05
N ILE A 146 -0.37 -15.85 9.10
CA ILE A 146 -1.68 -16.52 8.98
C ILE A 146 -2.69 -15.61 8.30
N ASN A 147 -2.85 -14.39 8.80
CA ASN A 147 -3.80 -13.41 8.25
C ASN A 147 -3.48 -13.07 6.79
N LEU A 148 -2.21 -12.84 6.48
CA LEU A 148 -1.78 -12.46 5.13
C LEU A 148 -1.82 -13.64 4.15
N CYS A 149 -1.57 -14.89 4.60
CA CYS A 149 -1.79 -16.07 3.76
C CYS A 149 -3.25 -16.19 3.33
N PHE A 150 -4.20 -16.02 4.23
CA PHE A 150 -5.63 -16.01 3.87
C PHE A 150 -5.96 -14.92 2.86
N HIS A 151 -5.41 -13.72 3.08
CA HIS A 151 -5.59 -12.61 2.16
C HIS A 151 -5.09 -12.93 0.74
N PHE A 152 -3.88 -13.45 0.61
CA PHE A 152 -3.29 -13.69 -0.70
C PHE A 152 -3.81 -14.97 -1.36
N GLU A 153 -3.91 -16.08 -0.63
CA GLU A 153 -4.28 -17.37 -1.21
C GLU A 153 -5.78 -17.55 -1.42
N VAL A 154 -6.61 -16.84 -0.67
CA VAL A 154 -8.07 -16.96 -0.78
C VAL A 154 -8.67 -15.70 -1.37
N GLU A 155 -8.57 -14.57 -0.67
CA GLU A 155 -9.32 -13.37 -1.07
C GLU A 155 -8.86 -12.80 -2.40
N GLN A 156 -7.56 -12.55 -2.58
CA GLN A 156 -7.07 -11.95 -3.83
C GLN A 156 -7.19 -12.92 -5.00
N GLN A 157 -6.97 -14.20 -4.77
CA GLN A 157 -7.09 -15.21 -5.82
C GLN A 157 -8.54 -15.34 -6.29
N VAL A 158 -9.50 -15.46 -5.35
CA VAL A 158 -10.93 -15.54 -5.67
C VAL A 158 -11.38 -14.26 -6.39
N ASN A 159 -11.03 -13.10 -5.88
CA ASN A 159 -11.39 -11.81 -6.49
C ASN A 159 -10.74 -11.64 -7.88
N GLY A 160 -9.52 -12.07 -8.05
CA GLY A 160 -8.82 -12.05 -9.34
C GLY A 160 -9.51 -12.92 -10.40
N ILE A 161 -9.94 -14.14 -10.03
CA ILE A 161 -10.55 -15.09 -10.96
C ILE A 161 -12.00 -14.68 -11.32
N TYR A 162 -12.84 -14.41 -10.31
CA TYR A 162 -14.26 -14.18 -10.53
C TYR A 162 -14.63 -12.74 -10.88
N LEU A 163 -13.90 -11.76 -10.31
CA LEU A 163 -14.23 -10.34 -10.43
C LEU A 163 -13.29 -9.59 -11.37
N ASN A 164 -12.12 -10.14 -11.67
CA ASN A 164 -11.00 -9.48 -12.33
C ASN A 164 -10.66 -8.14 -11.67
N PHE A 165 -10.87 -8.06 -10.37
CA PHE A 165 -10.61 -6.91 -9.54
C PHE A 165 -10.23 -7.30 -8.12
N PHE A 166 -9.22 -6.64 -7.62
CA PHE A 166 -8.78 -6.63 -6.23
C PHE A 166 -8.06 -5.30 -5.96
N GLY A 167 -7.81 -4.95 -4.69
CA GLY A 167 -6.97 -3.79 -4.37
C GLY A 167 -5.52 -4.04 -4.78
N PHE A 168 -4.87 -3.06 -5.41
CA PHE A 168 -3.43 -3.06 -5.56
C PHE A 168 -2.77 -3.06 -4.19
N ASN A 169 -1.73 -3.85 -3.99
CA ASN A 169 -1.08 -3.99 -2.68
C ASN A 169 -0.01 -2.91 -2.40
N GLY A 170 0.10 -1.91 -3.26
CA GLY A 170 1.08 -0.84 -3.16
C GLY A 170 2.45 -1.18 -3.73
N THR A 171 2.76 -2.46 -3.92
CA THR A 171 4.08 -2.96 -4.31
C THR A 171 3.99 -4.33 -4.98
N ALA A 172 5.08 -4.80 -5.60
CA ALA A 172 5.18 -6.09 -6.30
C ALA A 172 4.09 -6.26 -7.38
N GLY A 173 3.74 -5.19 -8.06
CA GLY A 173 2.78 -5.20 -9.17
C GLY A 173 3.31 -4.45 -10.38
N VAL A 174 2.91 -4.90 -11.56
CA VAL A 174 3.24 -4.27 -12.85
C VAL A 174 1.98 -3.63 -13.39
N TRP A 175 2.04 -2.32 -13.61
CA TRP A 175 0.97 -1.53 -14.20
C TRP A 175 1.25 -1.24 -15.68
N ARG A 176 0.22 -1.28 -16.49
CA ARG A 176 0.25 -0.60 -17.79
C ARG A 176 0.20 0.90 -17.54
N ILE A 177 1.14 1.68 -18.10
CA ILE A 177 1.21 3.14 -17.87
C ILE A 177 -0.07 3.82 -18.40
N GLU A 178 -0.59 3.40 -19.55
CA GLU A 178 -1.87 3.88 -20.08
C GLU A 178 -3.03 3.72 -19.06
N ALA A 179 -3.05 2.61 -18.30
CA ALA A 179 -4.09 2.39 -17.28
C ALA A 179 -3.95 3.35 -16.12
N LEU A 180 -2.73 3.68 -15.69
CA LEU A 180 -2.49 4.70 -14.68
C LEU A 180 -2.93 6.08 -15.15
N GLU A 181 -2.58 6.47 -16.36
CA GLU A 181 -2.93 7.77 -16.95
C GLU A 181 -4.45 7.92 -17.14
N ASP A 182 -5.11 6.93 -17.73
CA ASP A 182 -6.57 6.90 -17.89
C ASP A 182 -7.31 7.02 -16.55
N SER A 183 -6.73 6.48 -15.50
CA SER A 183 -7.29 6.52 -14.14
C SER A 183 -6.97 7.81 -13.41
N GLY A 184 -6.28 8.78 -14.03
CA GLY A 184 -5.89 10.07 -13.46
C GLY A 184 -4.64 10.02 -12.60
N GLY A 185 -3.79 9.00 -12.75
CA GLY A 185 -2.48 8.88 -12.09
C GLY A 185 -2.57 8.77 -10.57
N TRP A 186 -1.44 8.94 -9.89
CA TRP A 186 -1.36 8.92 -8.44
C TRP A 186 -1.97 10.18 -7.81
N MET A 187 -2.88 10.00 -6.85
CA MET A 187 -3.53 11.10 -6.13
C MET A 187 -3.10 11.13 -4.66
N GLU A 188 -2.82 12.33 -4.16
CA GLU A 188 -2.30 12.60 -2.82
C GLU A 188 -3.41 12.80 -1.76
N ARG A 189 -4.62 12.32 -2.03
CA ARG A 189 -5.83 12.57 -1.23
C ARG A 189 -6.09 11.57 -0.11
N THR A 190 -5.29 10.50 -0.04
CA THR A 190 -5.45 9.41 0.93
C THR A 190 -4.11 8.76 1.22
N THR A 191 -3.99 8.07 2.35
CA THR A 191 -2.81 7.28 2.73
C THR A 191 -2.81 5.86 2.15
N VAL A 192 -3.79 5.53 1.31
CA VAL A 192 -3.93 4.25 0.59
C VAL A 192 -4.07 4.54 -0.90
N GLU A 193 -3.05 5.18 -1.45
CA GLU A 193 -2.94 5.57 -2.85
C GLU A 193 -3.07 4.37 -3.81
N ASP A 194 -2.64 3.21 -3.33
CA ASP A 194 -2.70 1.92 -4.00
C ASP A 194 -4.15 1.43 -4.20
N MET A 195 -4.95 1.46 -3.15
CA MET A 195 -6.37 1.12 -3.26
C MET A 195 -7.14 2.17 -4.07
N ASP A 196 -6.77 3.45 -3.95
CA ASP A 196 -7.43 4.55 -4.67
C ASP A 196 -7.25 4.41 -6.19
N ILE A 197 -6.01 4.19 -6.65
CA ILE A 197 -5.75 3.99 -8.08
C ILE A 197 -6.43 2.72 -8.60
N ALA A 198 -6.42 1.62 -7.81
CA ALA A 198 -7.08 0.38 -8.19
C ALA A 198 -8.60 0.55 -8.38
N VAL A 199 -9.27 1.23 -7.44
CA VAL A 199 -10.71 1.51 -7.56
C VAL A 199 -10.99 2.38 -8.80
N ARG A 200 -10.21 3.45 -9.03
CA ARG A 200 -10.40 4.33 -10.19
C ARG A 200 -10.17 3.59 -11.51
N ALA A 201 -9.14 2.78 -11.61
CA ALA A 201 -8.86 1.96 -12.79
C ALA A 201 -10.00 0.96 -13.07
N HIS A 202 -10.53 0.31 -12.02
CA HIS A 202 -11.66 -0.60 -12.17
C HIS A 202 -12.94 0.12 -12.63
N LEU A 203 -13.19 1.33 -12.14
CA LEU A 203 -14.31 2.16 -12.59
C LEU A 203 -14.19 2.58 -14.07
N GLN A 204 -12.97 2.67 -14.61
CA GLN A 204 -12.68 2.90 -16.03
C GLN A 204 -12.76 1.62 -16.88
N GLY A 205 -12.93 0.45 -16.25
CA GLY A 205 -13.09 -0.83 -16.93
C GLY A 205 -11.81 -1.65 -17.07
N TRP A 206 -10.69 -1.20 -16.50
CA TRP A 206 -9.44 -1.97 -16.48
C TRP A 206 -9.60 -3.26 -15.66
N LYS A 207 -8.98 -4.34 -16.15
CA LYS A 207 -8.95 -5.65 -15.51
C LYS A 207 -7.62 -5.89 -14.80
N PHE A 208 -7.63 -6.74 -13.79
CA PHE A 208 -6.46 -7.10 -13.00
C PHE A 208 -6.28 -8.61 -12.96
N ILE A 209 -5.02 -9.05 -12.97
CA ILE A 209 -4.62 -10.45 -12.78
C ILE A 209 -3.77 -10.57 -11.53
N TYR A 210 -4.08 -11.55 -10.70
CA TYR A 210 -3.29 -11.91 -9.54
C TYR A 210 -2.53 -13.21 -9.79
N LEU A 211 -1.22 -13.19 -9.55
CA LEU A 211 -0.32 -14.32 -9.73
C LEU A 211 0.12 -14.84 -8.36
N ASN A 212 -0.53 -15.90 -7.89
CA ASN A 212 -0.22 -16.52 -6.60
C ASN A 212 1.16 -17.20 -6.59
N ASP A 213 1.59 -17.72 -7.73
CA ASP A 213 2.83 -18.48 -7.86
C ASP A 213 4.07 -17.59 -8.00
N VAL A 214 3.90 -16.36 -8.45
CA VAL A 214 4.99 -15.37 -8.52
C VAL A 214 5.12 -14.68 -7.17
N LYS A 215 6.14 -15.08 -6.40
CA LYS A 215 6.37 -14.58 -5.04
C LYS A 215 7.48 -13.54 -5.01
N VAL A 216 7.25 -12.47 -4.27
CA VAL A 216 8.26 -11.45 -3.96
C VAL A 216 8.46 -11.45 -2.45
N LEU A 217 9.73 -11.55 -2.02
CA LEU A 217 10.09 -11.59 -0.61
C LEU A 217 10.04 -10.19 0.00
N CYS A 218 9.62 -10.12 1.25
CA CYS A 218 9.61 -8.90 2.06
C CYS A 218 9.63 -9.25 3.55
N GLU A 219 9.61 -8.24 4.43
CA GLU A 219 9.63 -8.45 5.88
C GLU A 219 8.32 -8.08 6.56
N LEU A 220 7.95 -8.85 7.59
CA LEU A 220 6.87 -8.50 8.52
C LEU A 220 7.42 -7.63 9.65
N PRO A 221 6.63 -6.68 10.20
CA PRO A 221 6.98 -5.96 11.42
C PRO A 221 7.16 -6.91 12.60
N GLU A 222 8.30 -6.81 13.30
CA GLU A 222 8.63 -7.68 14.43
C GLU A 222 8.13 -7.16 15.77
N SER A 223 7.94 -5.85 15.88
CA SER A 223 7.43 -5.25 17.10
C SER A 223 5.91 -5.05 17.03
N TYR A 224 5.23 -5.34 18.14
CA TYR A 224 3.79 -5.10 18.27
C TYR A 224 3.40 -3.64 18.00
N GLN A 225 4.24 -2.68 18.40
CA GLN A 225 3.97 -1.26 18.16
C GLN A 225 3.99 -0.91 16.67
N ALA A 226 4.98 -1.43 15.92
CA ALA A 226 5.07 -1.23 14.48
C ALA A 226 3.88 -1.87 13.75
N TYR A 227 3.54 -3.12 14.12
CA TYR A 227 2.37 -3.82 13.60
C TYR A 227 1.06 -3.07 13.89
N ARG A 228 0.85 -2.60 15.13
CA ARG A 228 -0.34 -1.83 15.49
C ARG A 228 -0.50 -0.56 14.66
N LYS A 229 0.60 0.20 14.43
CA LYS A 229 0.60 1.38 13.57
C LYS A 229 0.26 1.02 12.12
N GLN A 230 0.82 -0.07 11.59
CA GLN A 230 0.53 -0.56 10.25
C GLN A 230 -0.95 -0.95 10.12
N GLN A 231 -1.49 -1.72 11.07
CA GLN A 231 -2.90 -2.14 11.07
C GLN A 231 -3.86 -0.95 11.21
N HIS A 232 -3.50 0.04 12.01
CA HIS A 232 -4.27 1.28 12.09
C HIS A 232 -4.38 1.94 10.71
N ARG A 233 -3.27 2.11 9.99
CA ARG A 233 -3.25 2.67 8.63
C ARG A 233 -4.06 1.82 7.64
N TRP A 234 -3.94 0.50 7.69
CA TRP A 234 -4.64 -0.44 6.80
C TRP A 234 -6.15 -0.53 7.03
N HIS A 235 -6.67 0.02 8.14
CA HIS A 235 -8.11 0.11 8.40
C HIS A 235 -8.64 1.54 8.29
N SER A 236 -7.93 2.54 8.76
CA SER A 236 -8.35 3.94 8.65
C SER A 236 -8.33 4.45 7.20
N GLY A 237 -7.26 4.15 6.45
CA GLY A 237 -7.13 4.57 5.06
C GLY A 237 -8.26 4.10 4.14
N PRO A 238 -8.59 2.80 4.11
CA PRO A 238 -9.71 2.30 3.31
C PRO A 238 -11.07 2.89 3.70
N MET A 239 -11.32 3.19 4.98
CA MET A 239 -12.58 3.82 5.40
C MET A 239 -12.66 5.29 4.95
N GLN A 240 -11.54 6.01 4.99
CA GLN A 240 -11.45 7.33 4.39
C GLN A 240 -11.68 7.26 2.88
N LEU A 241 -11.01 6.33 2.19
CA LEU A 241 -11.15 6.13 0.75
C LEU A 241 -12.58 5.77 0.36
N PHE A 242 -13.24 4.90 1.13
CA PHE A 242 -14.65 4.53 0.91
C PHE A 242 -15.54 5.77 0.81
N ARG A 243 -15.42 6.69 1.75
CA ARG A 243 -16.18 7.93 1.75
C ARG A 243 -15.88 8.80 0.52
N LEU A 244 -14.62 8.87 0.09
CA LEU A 244 -14.21 9.64 -1.08
C LEU A 244 -14.67 9.01 -2.40
N CYS A 245 -14.67 7.67 -2.47
CA CYS A 245 -14.99 6.95 -3.71
C CYS A 245 -16.48 6.61 -3.85
N LEU A 246 -17.26 6.55 -2.76
CA LEU A 246 -18.66 6.16 -2.79
C LEU A 246 -19.50 6.97 -3.81
N PRO A 247 -19.41 8.31 -3.89
CA PRO A 247 -20.16 9.06 -4.90
C PRO A 247 -19.75 8.69 -6.34
N ALA A 248 -18.48 8.42 -6.58
CA ALA A 248 -17.98 8.01 -7.90
C ALA A 248 -18.44 6.60 -8.26
N ILE A 249 -18.46 5.67 -7.31
CA ILE A 249 -18.97 4.30 -7.50
C ILE A 249 -20.45 4.34 -7.86
N ILE A 250 -21.26 5.10 -7.14
CA ILE A 250 -22.71 5.21 -7.38
C ILE A 250 -22.98 5.78 -8.78
N LYS A 251 -22.26 6.86 -9.16
CA LYS A 251 -22.43 7.54 -10.46
C LYS A 251 -21.83 6.79 -11.64
N SER A 252 -20.96 5.83 -11.40
CA SER A 252 -20.27 5.08 -12.46
C SER A 252 -21.24 4.28 -13.33
N LYS A 253 -20.82 3.95 -14.56
CA LYS A 253 -21.61 3.16 -15.52
C LYS A 253 -21.38 1.65 -15.41
N ILE A 254 -20.60 1.18 -14.41
CA ILE A 254 -20.36 -0.25 -14.22
C ILE A 254 -21.65 -0.98 -13.79
N PRO A 255 -21.77 -2.29 -14.09
CA PRO A 255 -22.92 -3.10 -13.69
C PRO A 255 -23.19 -3.06 -12.18
N LEU A 256 -24.47 -3.15 -11.78
CA LEU A 256 -24.89 -3.05 -10.39
C LEU A 256 -24.18 -4.07 -9.47
N TRP A 257 -23.99 -5.31 -9.95
CA TRP A 257 -23.30 -6.34 -9.17
C TRP A 257 -21.84 -5.98 -8.88
N LYS A 258 -21.14 -5.29 -9.80
CA LYS A 258 -19.78 -4.78 -9.56
C LYS A 258 -19.77 -3.65 -8.53
N LYS A 259 -20.78 -2.75 -8.57
CA LYS A 259 -20.95 -1.73 -7.52
C LYS A 259 -21.21 -2.36 -6.16
N ALA A 260 -22.11 -3.34 -6.11
CA ALA A 260 -22.40 -4.08 -4.88
C ALA A 260 -21.15 -4.78 -4.34
N ASN A 261 -20.34 -5.42 -5.20
CA ASN A 261 -19.08 -6.01 -4.79
C ASN A 261 -18.11 -4.98 -4.20
N LEU A 262 -17.88 -3.85 -4.88
CA LEU A 262 -17.01 -2.79 -4.37
C LEU A 262 -17.50 -2.26 -3.02
N VAL A 263 -18.78 -1.94 -2.89
CA VAL A 263 -19.32 -1.37 -1.66
C VAL A 263 -19.39 -2.40 -0.54
N MET A 264 -20.02 -3.56 -0.80
CA MET A 264 -20.31 -4.53 0.26
C MET A 264 -19.11 -5.41 0.62
N LEU A 265 -18.41 -6.00 -0.36
CA LEU A 265 -17.34 -6.96 -0.08
C LEU A 265 -15.99 -6.25 0.11
N PHE A 266 -15.61 -5.36 -0.80
CA PHE A 266 -14.29 -4.74 -0.76
C PHE A 266 -14.15 -3.74 0.40
N PHE A 267 -15.14 -2.85 0.61
CA PHE A 267 -15.07 -1.86 1.67
C PHE A 267 -15.77 -2.28 2.96
N LEU A 268 -17.09 -2.56 2.91
CA LEU A 268 -17.87 -2.68 4.14
C LEU A 268 -17.58 -3.97 4.91
N LEU A 269 -17.70 -5.14 4.28
CA LEU A 269 -17.58 -6.41 4.98
C LEU A 269 -16.26 -6.51 5.75
N ARG A 270 -15.16 -6.28 5.04
CA ARG A 270 -13.83 -6.53 5.57
C ARG A 270 -13.30 -5.42 6.48
N LYS A 271 -13.58 -4.17 6.11
CA LYS A 271 -12.98 -3.00 6.79
C LYS A 271 -13.89 -2.36 7.83
N LEU A 272 -15.20 -2.65 7.79
CA LEU A 272 -16.18 -2.09 8.72
C LEU A 272 -16.88 -3.20 9.51
N ILE A 273 -17.57 -4.13 8.85
CA ILE A 273 -18.44 -5.10 9.52
C ILE A 273 -17.65 -6.04 10.43
N LEU A 274 -16.58 -6.66 9.93
CA LEU A 274 -15.79 -7.61 10.73
C LEU A 274 -15.12 -6.96 11.95
N PRO A 275 -14.42 -5.81 11.83
CA PRO A 275 -13.86 -5.12 13.01
C PRO A 275 -14.93 -4.66 13.99
N PHE A 276 -16.07 -4.18 13.51
CA PHE A 276 -17.20 -3.77 14.34
C PHE A 276 -17.78 -4.97 15.11
N TYR A 277 -18.04 -6.09 14.43
CA TYR A 277 -18.54 -7.32 15.02
C TYR A 277 -17.63 -7.82 16.15
N SER A 278 -16.33 -8.00 15.85
CA SER A 278 -15.37 -8.51 16.83
C SER A 278 -15.25 -7.59 18.04
N PHE A 279 -15.13 -6.28 17.81
CA PHE A 279 -15.04 -5.31 18.92
C PHE A 279 -16.32 -5.31 19.75
N THR A 280 -17.49 -5.23 19.14
CA THR A 280 -18.77 -5.15 19.84
C THR A 280 -19.03 -6.42 20.64
N LEU A 281 -18.79 -7.60 20.05
CA LEU A 281 -19.00 -8.87 20.74
C LEU A 281 -18.06 -9.03 21.95
N PHE A 282 -16.75 -8.87 21.75
CA PHE A 282 -15.74 -9.23 22.78
C PHE A 282 -15.42 -8.10 23.74
N CYS A 283 -15.55 -6.84 23.34
CA CYS A 283 -15.19 -5.70 24.19
C CYS A 283 -16.40 -4.99 24.82
N VAL A 284 -17.62 -5.22 24.30
CA VAL A 284 -18.83 -4.57 24.82
C VAL A 284 -19.85 -5.59 25.33
N ILE A 285 -20.41 -6.44 24.45
CA ILE A 285 -21.51 -7.32 24.80
C ILE A 285 -21.09 -8.34 25.87
N LEU A 286 -20.02 -9.09 25.60
CA LEU A 286 -19.56 -10.13 26.51
C LEU A 286 -19.21 -9.60 27.92
N PRO A 287 -18.47 -8.48 28.10
CA PRO A 287 -18.28 -7.91 29.42
C PRO A 287 -19.58 -7.41 30.10
N LEU A 288 -20.52 -6.85 29.31
CA LEU A 288 -21.78 -6.36 29.86
C LEU A 288 -22.70 -7.47 30.42
N THR A 289 -22.60 -8.70 29.87
CA THR A 289 -23.37 -9.83 30.45
C THR A 289 -22.98 -10.16 31.87
N MET A 290 -21.81 -9.74 32.36
CA MET A 290 -21.42 -9.89 33.76
C MET A 290 -22.29 -9.06 34.73
N PHE A 291 -22.94 -8.02 34.22
CA PHE A 291 -23.82 -7.14 35.00
C PHE A 291 -25.31 -7.49 34.86
N VAL A 292 -25.65 -8.43 33.97
CA VAL A 292 -27.02 -8.88 33.72
C VAL A 292 -27.04 -10.41 33.78
N PRO A 293 -27.23 -11.01 35.01
CA PRO A 293 -27.13 -12.46 35.21
C PRO A 293 -28.11 -13.28 34.35
N GLU A 294 -29.23 -12.66 33.95
CA GLU A 294 -30.27 -13.30 33.13
C GLU A 294 -29.93 -13.27 31.61
N ALA A 295 -28.88 -12.58 31.25
CA ALA A 295 -28.48 -12.50 29.82
C ALA A 295 -27.70 -13.73 29.38
N GLU A 296 -28.36 -14.66 28.76
CA GLU A 296 -27.75 -15.83 28.13
C GLU A 296 -27.33 -15.53 26.69
N LEU A 297 -26.03 -15.53 26.40
CA LEU A 297 -25.52 -15.47 25.03
C LEU A 297 -25.41 -16.88 24.45
N PRO A 298 -25.91 -17.14 23.25
CA PRO A 298 -25.77 -18.44 22.60
C PRO A 298 -24.31 -18.83 22.40
N ILE A 299 -23.90 -20.02 22.81
CA ILE A 299 -22.52 -20.55 22.71
C ILE A 299 -22.00 -20.47 21.28
N TRP A 300 -22.86 -20.68 20.29
CA TRP A 300 -22.45 -20.62 18.88
C TRP A 300 -22.01 -19.22 18.45
N VAL A 301 -22.55 -18.15 19.03
CA VAL A 301 -22.13 -16.76 18.74
C VAL A 301 -20.76 -16.45 19.34
N ILE A 302 -20.54 -16.82 20.60
CA ILE A 302 -19.32 -16.43 21.33
C ILE A 302 -18.15 -17.40 21.12
N CYS A 303 -18.42 -18.68 20.82
CA CYS A 303 -17.38 -19.69 20.67
C CYS A 303 -17.26 -20.23 19.24
N TYR A 304 -18.35 -20.78 18.70
CA TYR A 304 -18.25 -21.55 17.45
C TYR A 304 -17.98 -20.64 16.24
N VAL A 305 -18.66 -19.51 16.10
CA VAL A 305 -18.43 -18.59 14.96
C VAL A 305 -16.99 -18.05 14.97
N PRO A 306 -16.44 -17.48 16.06
CA PRO A 306 -15.06 -17.01 16.10
C PRO A 306 -14.03 -18.14 15.87
N MET A 307 -14.29 -19.35 16.42
CA MET A 307 -13.40 -20.50 16.24
C MET A 307 -13.39 -20.95 14.76
N ILE A 308 -14.55 -21.09 14.14
CA ILE A 308 -14.66 -21.46 12.72
C ILE A 308 -13.96 -20.44 11.85
N MET A 309 -14.17 -19.14 12.11
CA MET A 309 -13.49 -18.07 11.38
C MET A 309 -11.97 -18.17 11.54
N SER A 310 -11.47 -18.46 12.72
CA SER A 310 -10.02 -18.63 12.99
C SER A 310 -9.47 -19.85 12.26
N VAL A 311 -10.19 -20.96 12.26
CA VAL A 311 -9.82 -22.19 11.52
C VAL A 311 -9.77 -21.92 10.02
N LEU A 312 -10.78 -21.24 9.46
CA LEU A 312 -10.81 -20.90 8.03
C LEU A 312 -9.64 -20.00 7.63
N ASN A 313 -9.27 -19.04 8.49
CA ASN A 313 -8.12 -18.16 8.23
C ASN A 313 -6.78 -18.92 8.25
N ILE A 314 -6.67 -19.99 9.04
CA ILE A 314 -5.42 -20.75 9.21
C ILE A 314 -5.23 -21.80 8.11
N LEU A 315 -6.30 -22.23 7.45
CA LEU A 315 -6.25 -23.28 6.41
C LEU A 315 -5.18 -23.05 5.34
N PRO A 316 -4.98 -21.82 4.81
CA PRO A 316 -3.92 -21.57 3.83
C PRO A 316 -2.50 -21.65 4.41
N ALA A 317 -2.36 -21.68 5.73
CA ALA A 317 -1.08 -21.77 6.45
C ALA A 317 -1.04 -23.03 7.34
N PRO A 318 -1.09 -24.26 6.81
CA PRO A 318 -1.32 -25.48 7.60
C PRO A 318 -0.23 -25.73 8.67
N LYS A 319 1.01 -25.29 8.44
CA LYS A 319 2.08 -25.38 9.44
C LYS A 319 1.80 -24.55 10.72
N SER A 320 0.90 -23.59 10.63
CA SER A 320 0.51 -22.71 11.75
C SER A 320 -0.74 -23.20 12.48
N PHE A 321 -1.30 -24.38 12.13
CA PHE A 321 -2.52 -24.90 12.74
C PHE A 321 -2.43 -25.01 14.28
N PRO A 322 -1.31 -25.42 14.91
CA PRO A 322 -1.18 -25.42 16.38
C PRO A 322 -1.38 -24.07 17.04
N PHE A 323 -1.32 -22.99 16.27
CA PHE A 323 -1.47 -21.62 16.76
C PHE A 323 -2.89 -21.04 16.60
N VAL A 324 -3.91 -21.88 16.39
CA VAL A 324 -5.30 -21.43 16.17
C VAL A 324 -5.84 -20.65 17.39
N ILE A 325 -5.55 -21.10 18.61
CA ILE A 325 -5.98 -20.40 19.84
C ILE A 325 -5.20 -19.09 20.03
N PRO A 326 -3.86 -19.06 20.00
CA PRO A 326 -3.12 -17.80 19.97
C PRO A 326 -3.58 -16.83 18.87
N TYR A 327 -3.92 -17.32 17.69
CA TYR A 327 -4.44 -16.50 16.59
C TYR A 327 -5.80 -15.88 16.92
N LEU A 328 -6.74 -16.66 17.47
CA LEU A 328 -8.04 -16.18 17.92
C LEU A 328 -7.90 -15.04 18.96
N LEU A 329 -7.06 -15.24 19.97
CA LEU A 329 -6.81 -14.24 21.02
C LEU A 329 -6.15 -12.98 20.44
N PHE A 330 -5.22 -13.15 19.50
CA PHE A 330 -4.55 -12.07 18.80
C PHE A 330 -5.53 -11.22 17.99
N GLU A 331 -6.40 -11.83 17.19
CA GLU A 331 -7.41 -11.13 16.41
C GLU A 331 -8.41 -10.38 17.31
N ASN A 332 -8.81 -10.96 18.42
CA ASN A 332 -9.66 -10.29 19.39
C ASN A 332 -8.97 -9.06 20.03
N THR A 333 -7.70 -9.18 20.39
CA THR A 333 -6.91 -8.05 20.91
C THR A 333 -6.77 -6.96 19.86
N MET A 334 -6.53 -7.34 18.60
CA MET A 334 -6.41 -6.40 17.51
C MET A 334 -7.74 -5.73 17.11
N SER A 335 -8.88 -6.29 17.49
CA SER A 335 -10.20 -5.74 17.17
C SER A 335 -10.37 -4.30 17.68
N VAL A 336 -9.83 -3.98 18.85
CA VAL A 336 -9.83 -2.62 19.42
C VAL A 336 -9.08 -1.64 18.49
N THR A 337 -7.89 -2.04 18.05
CA THR A 337 -7.09 -1.20 17.14
C THR A 337 -7.77 -1.02 15.78
N LYS A 338 -8.31 -2.12 15.23
CA LYS A 338 -9.03 -2.12 13.95
C LYS A 338 -10.30 -1.26 14.02
N PHE A 339 -11.06 -1.38 15.12
CA PHE A 339 -12.28 -0.58 15.36
C PHE A 339 -11.96 0.92 15.49
N ASN A 340 -10.99 1.29 16.33
CA ASN A 340 -10.57 2.69 16.47
C ASN A 340 -10.08 3.28 15.13
N ALA A 341 -9.32 2.52 14.35
CA ALA A 341 -8.87 2.93 13.04
C ALA A 341 -10.03 3.12 12.05
N MET A 342 -11.01 2.21 12.08
CA MET A 342 -12.22 2.31 11.27
C MET A 342 -13.00 3.60 11.58
N VAL A 343 -13.25 3.89 12.86
CA VAL A 343 -13.94 5.10 13.29
C VAL A 343 -13.14 6.35 12.90
N SER A 344 -11.81 6.36 13.15
CA SER A 344 -10.93 7.47 12.78
C SER A 344 -10.95 7.74 11.27
N GLY A 345 -10.92 6.72 10.44
CA GLY A 345 -10.98 6.85 8.98
C GLY A 345 -12.33 7.33 8.48
N LEU A 346 -13.43 6.80 9.02
CA LEU A 346 -14.79 7.12 8.59
C LEU A 346 -15.17 8.57 8.96
N PHE A 347 -14.81 9.03 10.16
CA PHE A 347 -15.18 10.35 10.68
C PHE A 347 -14.06 11.38 10.60
N GLN A 348 -12.88 11.03 10.05
CA GLN A 348 -11.69 11.90 9.97
C GLN A 348 -11.21 12.40 11.35
N LEU A 349 -11.21 11.55 12.35
CA LEU A 349 -10.76 11.89 13.68
C LEU A 349 -9.22 11.78 13.77
N GLY A 350 -8.56 12.89 14.13
CA GLY A 350 -7.12 12.94 14.41
C GLY A 350 -6.20 12.95 13.18
N SER A 351 -4.91 12.65 13.40
CA SER A 351 -3.82 12.65 12.41
C SER A 351 -3.80 11.42 11.47
N SER A 352 -4.97 10.98 11.03
CA SER A 352 -5.11 9.79 10.15
C SER A 352 -4.43 9.94 8.78
N TYR A 353 -3.84 11.10 8.50
CA TYR A 353 -3.17 11.41 7.23
C TYR A 353 -1.65 11.30 7.28
N GLU A 354 -1.06 11.06 8.46
CA GLU A 354 0.40 10.96 8.56
C GLU A 354 0.88 9.56 8.19
N TRP A 355 1.72 9.49 7.17
CA TRP A 355 2.34 8.24 6.75
C TRP A 355 3.69 8.06 7.45
N VAL A 356 3.72 7.19 8.46
CA VAL A 356 4.94 6.81 9.19
C VAL A 356 5.49 5.50 8.64
N VAL A 357 6.75 5.52 8.24
CA VAL A 357 7.46 4.34 7.74
C VAL A 357 7.60 3.28 8.83
N THR A 358 7.31 2.03 8.51
CA THR A 358 7.48 0.89 9.41
C THR A 358 8.93 0.43 9.36
N LYS A 359 9.67 0.53 10.46
CA LYS A 359 11.07 0.06 10.52
C LYS A 359 11.16 -1.45 10.25
N LYS A 360 12.14 -1.83 9.45
CA LYS A 360 12.47 -3.20 9.04
C LYS A 360 13.91 -3.53 9.47
N ALA A 361 14.26 -4.82 9.54
CA ALA A 361 15.56 -5.28 10.00
C ALA A 361 16.59 -5.44 8.87
N GLY A 362 16.18 -5.52 7.62
CA GLY A 362 17.08 -5.63 6.47
C GLY A 362 17.60 -7.04 6.22
N ARG A 363 16.77 -8.07 6.37
CA ARG A 363 17.16 -9.45 6.15
C ARG A 363 17.27 -9.79 4.69
N THR A 364 18.37 -10.45 4.34
CA THR A 364 18.57 -11.02 3.01
C THR A 364 17.93 -12.41 2.96
N SER A 365 17.26 -12.74 1.87
CA SER A 365 16.83 -14.10 1.59
C SER A 365 18.05 -15.03 1.58
N SER A 366 17.99 -16.15 2.30
CA SER A 366 19.03 -17.17 2.13
C SER A 366 18.89 -17.77 0.72
N GLU A 367 20.02 -18.18 0.11
CA GLU A 367 19.98 -18.85 -1.20
C GLU A 367 19.02 -20.05 -1.19
N SER A 368 18.89 -20.75 -0.05
CA SER A 368 17.94 -21.84 0.14
C SER A 368 16.47 -21.43 -0.02
N ASP A 369 16.10 -20.19 0.35
CA ASP A 369 14.71 -19.70 0.19
C ASP A 369 14.43 -19.35 -1.27
N ILE A 370 15.43 -18.84 -1.99
CA ILE A 370 15.36 -18.55 -3.43
C ILE A 370 15.23 -19.86 -4.22
N PHE A 371 16.06 -20.87 -3.90
CA PHE A 371 15.98 -22.19 -4.53
C PHE A 371 14.67 -22.93 -4.20
N ALA A 372 14.18 -22.88 -2.97
CA ALA A 372 12.90 -23.46 -2.58
C ALA A 372 11.69 -22.77 -3.27
N MET A 373 11.83 -21.54 -3.69
CA MET A 373 10.84 -20.84 -4.52
C MET A 373 10.90 -21.28 -5.98
N ALA A 374 12.11 -21.42 -6.55
CA ALA A 374 12.33 -21.89 -7.91
C ALA A 374 11.87 -23.35 -8.09
N GLU A 375 12.24 -24.25 -7.18
CA GLU A 375 11.87 -25.67 -7.21
C GLU A 375 10.35 -25.91 -7.11
N LYS A 376 9.62 -25.06 -6.36
CA LYS A 376 8.15 -25.11 -6.31
C LYS A 376 7.50 -24.57 -7.57
N THR A 377 8.17 -23.72 -8.31
CA THR A 377 7.68 -23.23 -9.61
C THR A 377 7.78 -24.32 -10.67
N ASP A 378 8.84 -25.12 -10.64
CA ASP A 378 9.04 -26.28 -11.57
C ASP A 378 8.11 -27.46 -11.27
N THR A 379 7.72 -27.68 -10.00
CA THR A 379 6.76 -28.73 -9.63
C THR A 379 5.29 -28.31 -9.84
N ALA A 380 5.01 -27.06 -10.03
CA ALA A 380 3.66 -26.49 -10.29
C ALA A 380 3.25 -26.59 -11.78
N THR A 381 3.97 -27.34 -12.63
CA THR A 381 3.52 -27.69 -13.99
C THR A 381 2.37 -28.72 -13.96
N ARG A 382 1.40 -28.55 -13.07
CA ARG A 382 0.04 -29.08 -13.25
C ARG A 382 -0.76 -28.05 -14.05
N PRO A 383 -1.50 -28.48 -15.09
CA PRO A 383 -2.24 -27.54 -15.93
C PRO A 383 -3.21 -26.74 -15.05
N ALA A 384 -2.98 -25.45 -14.95
CA ALA A 384 -3.94 -24.52 -14.40
C ALA A 384 -5.29 -24.68 -15.13
N PRO A 385 -6.44 -24.50 -14.45
CA PRO A 385 -7.72 -24.58 -15.12
C PRO A 385 -7.75 -23.60 -16.28
N ARG A 386 -8.08 -24.09 -17.46
CA ARG A 386 -8.16 -23.37 -18.73
C ARG A 386 -9.15 -22.21 -18.63
N LEU A 387 -8.68 -21.03 -18.25
CA LEU A 387 -9.48 -19.80 -18.27
C LEU A 387 -8.76 -18.60 -18.92
N VAL A 388 -7.52 -18.80 -19.39
CA VAL A 388 -6.88 -17.87 -20.32
C VAL A 388 -6.21 -18.70 -21.40
N ARG A 389 -6.74 -18.68 -22.61
CA ARG A 389 -6.15 -19.32 -23.77
C ARG A 389 -4.72 -18.81 -23.97
N GLY A 390 -3.77 -19.67 -23.71
CA GLY A 390 -2.50 -19.82 -24.38
C GLY A 390 -1.59 -18.60 -24.48
N VAL A 391 -0.64 -18.49 -23.56
CA VAL A 391 0.67 -17.92 -23.89
C VAL A 391 1.66 -19.08 -23.78
N SER A 392 2.04 -19.67 -24.92
CA SER A 392 3.15 -20.60 -25.02
C SER A 392 4.47 -19.83 -25.03
N GLU A 393 5.58 -20.47 -24.64
CA GLU A 393 6.93 -19.90 -24.66
C GLU A 393 7.35 -19.28 -26.01
N ALA A 394 6.73 -19.68 -27.12
CA ALA A 394 6.88 -19.06 -28.44
C ALA A 394 6.36 -17.60 -28.51
N GLY A 395 5.74 -17.10 -27.45
CA GLY A 395 5.15 -15.75 -27.41
C GLY A 395 6.11 -14.60 -27.12
N LEU A 396 7.35 -14.85 -26.72
CA LEU A 396 8.33 -13.79 -26.41
C LEU A 396 9.02 -13.21 -27.67
N GLU A 397 8.99 -13.92 -28.82
CA GLU A 397 9.75 -13.53 -30.01
C GLU A 397 9.13 -12.44 -30.87
N ALA A 398 7.87 -12.08 -30.69
CA ALA A 398 7.22 -11.05 -31.50
C ALA A 398 6.30 -10.18 -30.68
N TRP A 399 6.83 -9.12 -30.08
CA TRP A 399 6.04 -8.07 -29.47
C TRP A 399 5.58 -7.08 -30.56
N PRO A 400 4.28 -6.95 -30.87
CA PRO A 400 3.84 -5.95 -31.83
C PRO A 400 4.01 -4.55 -31.20
N ARG A 401 4.64 -3.62 -31.93
CA ARG A 401 4.57 -2.20 -31.58
C ARG A 401 3.10 -1.83 -31.48
N SER A 402 2.64 -1.35 -30.33
CA SER A 402 1.26 -1.00 -30.07
C SER A 402 0.80 0.09 -31.04
N ARG A 403 0.03 -0.29 -32.07
CA ARG A 403 -0.93 0.66 -32.65
C ARG A 403 -2.01 0.81 -31.61
N ARG A 404 -2.18 2.03 -31.07
CA ARG A 404 -3.26 2.39 -30.16
C ARG A 404 -4.56 1.83 -30.73
N PRO A 405 -5.34 1.01 -29.99
CA PRO A 405 -6.67 0.68 -30.40
C PRO A 405 -7.48 1.97 -30.44
N VAL A 406 -7.98 2.34 -31.62
CA VAL A 406 -8.94 3.44 -31.76
C VAL A 406 -10.17 3.04 -30.97
N ARG A 407 -10.34 3.60 -29.79
CA ARG A 407 -11.61 3.49 -29.06
C ARG A 407 -12.68 4.19 -29.92
N PRO A 408 -13.89 3.63 -30.04
CA PRO A 408 -14.99 4.33 -30.66
C PRO A 408 -15.16 5.67 -29.91
N SER A 409 -14.99 6.77 -30.62
CA SER A 409 -15.21 8.11 -30.13
C SER A 409 -16.65 8.23 -29.61
N LEU A 410 -16.78 8.49 -28.32
CA LEU A 410 -18.03 8.97 -27.77
C LEU A 410 -18.40 10.27 -28.50
N PRO A 411 -19.67 10.50 -28.88
CA PRO A 411 -20.05 11.71 -29.59
C PRO A 411 -19.67 12.93 -28.75
N THR A 412 -18.86 13.80 -29.34
CA THR A 412 -18.49 15.10 -28.79
C THR A 412 -19.71 16.00 -28.79
N GLY A 413 -20.51 15.93 -27.73
CA GLY A 413 -21.49 16.95 -27.36
C GLY A 413 -20.74 18.12 -26.76
N SER A 414 -20.61 19.18 -27.54
CA SER A 414 -20.07 20.47 -27.12
C SER A 414 -20.84 21.02 -25.92
N SER A 415 -20.21 21.10 -24.76
CA SER A 415 -20.31 22.28 -23.88
C SER A 415 -19.25 22.18 -22.79
N ARG A 416 -18.21 22.96 -22.93
CA ARG A 416 -17.30 23.31 -21.85
C ARG A 416 -18.12 24.04 -20.77
N ARG A 417 -18.52 23.38 -19.72
CA ARG A 417 -18.82 24.00 -18.44
C ARG A 417 -17.65 23.71 -17.52
N SER A 418 -16.78 24.71 -17.38
CA SER A 418 -15.77 24.79 -16.33
C SER A 418 -16.48 24.75 -14.97
N TRP A 419 -16.26 23.66 -14.24
CA TRP A 419 -16.69 23.58 -12.83
C TRP A 419 -15.63 24.29 -12.01
N HIS A 420 -15.87 25.58 -11.72
CA HIS A 420 -15.19 26.26 -10.64
C HIS A 420 -15.86 25.88 -9.32
N TRP A 421 -15.08 25.35 -8.41
CA TRP A 421 -15.47 25.21 -7.01
C TRP A 421 -15.45 26.60 -6.40
N PRO A 422 -16.47 27.04 -5.66
CA PRO A 422 -16.39 28.30 -4.92
C PRO A 422 -15.46 28.12 -3.72
N SER A 423 -14.36 28.85 -3.75
CA SER A 423 -13.55 29.10 -2.58
C SER A 423 -14.34 30.04 -1.65
N SER A 424 -14.71 29.58 -0.48
CA SER A 424 -15.30 30.40 0.57
C SER A 424 -14.23 31.32 1.15
N SER A 425 -14.07 32.51 0.57
CA SER A 425 -13.40 33.64 1.24
C SER A 425 -14.46 34.48 1.94
N SER A 426 -14.46 34.45 3.26
CA SER A 426 -15.23 35.35 4.10
C SER A 426 -14.72 36.77 3.93
N SER A 427 -15.38 37.57 3.10
CA SER A 427 -15.20 39.01 3.04
C SER A 427 -15.87 39.64 4.25
N ARG A 428 -15.11 40.05 5.23
CA ARG A 428 -15.54 41.07 6.20
C ARG A 428 -15.58 42.41 5.46
N ARG A 429 -16.78 42.97 5.32
CA ARG A 429 -17.00 44.35 4.91
C ARG A 429 -16.52 45.27 6.03
N HIS A 430 -15.44 46.04 5.80
CA HIS A 430 -15.15 47.21 6.57
C HIS A 430 -15.75 48.44 5.83
N ALA A 431 -16.71 49.03 6.49
CA ALA A 431 -17.22 50.35 6.13
C ALA A 431 -16.14 51.43 6.34
N ALA A 432 -15.94 52.22 5.32
CA ALA A 432 -15.11 53.41 5.38
C ALA A 432 -15.76 54.48 6.29
N CYS A 433 -14.99 54.97 7.25
CA CYS A 433 -15.27 56.27 7.85
C CYS A 433 -13.95 57.05 7.92
N SER A 434 -13.89 58.10 7.16
CA SER A 434 -12.84 59.11 7.14
C SER A 434 -12.89 60.00 8.40
N ARG A 435 -11.75 60.27 9.03
CA ARG A 435 -11.33 61.63 9.44
C ARG A 435 -10.02 61.63 10.24
N ARG A 436 -9.04 62.25 9.64
CA ARG A 436 -8.11 63.31 10.06
C ARG A 436 -7.55 63.38 11.49
N ARG A 437 -6.21 63.60 11.49
CA ARG A 437 -5.30 64.35 12.41
C ARG A 437 -4.92 63.59 13.69
N GLY A 438 -3.65 63.47 13.99
CA GLY A 438 -2.60 64.41 14.21
C GLY A 438 -1.60 63.79 15.18
N CYS A 439 -0.31 64.01 14.94
CA CYS A 439 0.84 64.24 15.84
C CYS A 439 0.97 63.37 17.12
N THR A 440 2.04 62.73 17.41
CA THR A 440 3.37 63.16 17.83
C THR A 440 4.11 61.98 18.47
N SER A 441 5.36 61.91 18.13
CA SER A 441 6.49 61.24 18.76
C SER A 441 6.43 61.08 20.30
N THR A 442 6.96 59.95 20.81
CA THR A 442 8.09 59.98 21.74
C THR A 442 8.64 58.58 22.04
N SER A 443 9.93 58.50 21.94
CA SER A 443 10.93 57.57 22.37
C SER A 443 10.90 57.16 23.84
N CYS A 444 11.44 56.00 24.13
CA CYS A 444 12.43 55.65 25.18
C CYS A 444 12.34 54.15 25.47
N SER A 445 13.31 53.36 25.12
CA SER A 445 14.62 53.06 25.71
C SER A 445 14.55 52.23 26.98
N SER A 446 15.16 51.08 26.84
CA SER A 446 16.24 50.52 27.65
C SER A 446 15.96 49.62 28.86
N ARG A 447 16.80 48.62 28.84
CA ARG A 447 17.56 47.92 29.91
C ARG A 447 16.88 46.67 30.51
N ALA A 448 17.49 45.55 30.26
CA ALA A 448 18.74 44.97 30.82
C ALA A 448 18.45 43.98 31.96
N SER A 449 18.97 42.79 31.75
CA SER A 449 19.24 41.68 32.69
C SER A 449 20.08 42.13 33.90
N PRO A 450 20.50 41.33 34.87
CA PRO A 450 20.71 39.90 34.89
C PRO A 450 20.60 39.18 36.29
N SER A 451 21.03 37.87 36.28
CA SER A 451 21.67 37.13 37.41
C SER A 451 20.74 36.65 38.53
N SER A 452 20.94 35.52 39.18
CA SER A 452 22.09 34.64 39.41
C SER A 452 21.63 33.41 40.18
N SER A 453 22.28 32.28 39.87
CA SER A 453 22.88 31.30 40.73
C SER A 453 22.14 30.73 41.96
N SER A 454 22.04 29.43 42.08
CA SER A 454 22.94 28.68 42.96
C SER A 454 22.68 27.17 42.93
N ALA A 455 23.79 26.49 42.93
CA ALA A 455 23.97 25.06 43.05
C ALA A 455 23.64 24.54 44.47
N SER A 456 23.28 23.27 44.54
CA SER A 456 23.75 22.40 45.63
C SER A 456 23.60 20.96 45.25
N THR A 457 24.74 20.32 45.19
CA THR A 457 25.09 18.91 45.27
C THR A 457 24.62 18.26 46.57
N LEU A 458 24.36 16.94 46.48
CA LEU A 458 24.72 15.88 47.44
C LEU A 458 24.02 14.59 46.97
N SER A 459 24.73 13.63 46.40
CA SER A 459 25.50 12.48 46.93
C SER A 459 24.66 11.37 47.51
N ALA A 460 24.75 10.22 46.82
CA ALA A 460 25.05 8.87 47.23
C ALA A 460 24.18 8.12 48.27
N SER A 461 23.75 6.94 47.90
CA SER A 461 24.16 5.58 48.36
C SER A 461 23.07 4.57 47.99
N ARG A 462 23.39 3.58 47.23
CA ARG A 462 23.73 2.14 47.47
C ARG A 462 22.75 1.36 48.35
N SER A 463 22.41 0.22 47.70
CA SER A 463 22.08 -1.14 48.24
C SER A 463 20.60 -1.39 48.64
N ALA A 464 19.93 -2.28 47.99
CA ALA A 464 19.94 -3.73 48.06
C ALA A 464 19.21 -4.30 46.83
#